data_7999c2b583ec5441759c6166f04a66e6
#
_entry.id   7999c2b583ec5441759c6166f04a66e6
#
_cell.length_a   1.000
_cell.length_b   1.000
_cell.length_c   1.000
_cell.angle_alpha   90.00
_cell.angle_beta   90.00
_cell.angle_gamma   90.00
#
_symmetry.space_group_name_H-M   'P 1'
#
loop_
_entity.id
_entity.type
_entity.pdbx_description
1 polymer ?
#
loop_
_entity_poly.entity_id
_entity_poly.type
_entity_poly.pdbx_seq_one_letter_code
_entity_poly.pdbx_strand_id
1 'polypeptide(L)'
;TRDPSSAASDVYKRQYYYKELFLKIDQDLKEKNLLTLLEEIENPLSSVLMKMEYEGIRLDSNLISEIKEIFENEIKKLEIEIFKVCGVEFNIASPKQLGEVLFERLILESNPKKTKTGQYSTSEDTLSKLAKKHEVVKLILEWRSLQKLLTTYVCNLPKQIDSNSNKIHTEFNQTLTTTGR
;
A
#
# COMPACT_ATOMS: atom_id res chain seq x y z
N THR A 1 14.35 -36.63 22.34
CA THR A 1 14.53 -37.40 21.09
C THR A 1 13.19 -37.90 20.64
N ARG A 2 12.62 -37.36 19.53
CA ARG A 2 11.36 -37.86 18.95
C ARG A 2 11.60 -39.23 18.37
N ASP A 3 10.74 -40.19 18.69
CA ASP A 3 10.76 -41.56 18.17
C ASP A 3 10.63 -41.54 16.63
N PRO A 4 11.57 -42.13 15.88
CA PRO A 4 11.51 -42.20 14.42
C PRO A 4 10.23 -42.84 13.87
N SER A 5 9.59 -43.74 14.62
CA SER A 5 8.33 -44.38 14.25
C SER A 5 7.15 -43.39 14.25
N SER A 6 7.16 -42.40 15.15
CA SER A 6 6.13 -41.35 15.20
C SER A 6 6.24 -40.36 14.02
N ALA A 7 7.47 -40.05 13.60
CA ALA A 7 7.71 -39.18 12.46
C ALA A 7 7.24 -39.79 11.13
N ALA A 8 7.49 -41.07 10.92
CA ALA A 8 7.01 -41.80 9.74
C ALA A 8 5.47 -41.85 9.70
N SER A 9 4.83 -42.14 10.85
CA SER A 9 3.36 -42.14 10.98
C SER A 9 2.77 -40.76 10.63
N ASP A 10 3.42 -39.68 11.07
CA ASP A 10 2.96 -38.31 10.78
C ASP A 10 3.09 -37.96 9.29
N VAL A 11 4.13 -38.44 8.60
CA VAL A 11 4.29 -38.25 7.15
C VAL A 11 3.19 -39.00 6.37
N TYR A 12 2.88 -40.24 6.72
CA TYR A 12 1.81 -41.01 6.07
C TYR A 12 0.43 -40.38 6.30
N LYS A 13 0.15 -39.89 7.50
CA LYS A 13 -1.10 -39.16 7.80
C LYS A 13 -1.22 -37.90 6.94
N ARG A 14 -0.14 -37.11 6.81
CA ARG A 14 -0.13 -35.92 5.97
C ARG A 14 -0.38 -36.25 4.50
N GLN A 15 0.25 -37.29 3.97
CA GLN A 15 0.05 -37.74 2.58
C GLN A 15 -1.41 -38.14 2.32
N TYR A 16 -2.04 -38.84 3.28
CA TYR A 16 -3.45 -39.22 3.18
C TYR A 16 -4.35 -37.94 3.12
N TYR A 17 -4.16 -36.99 4.01
CA TYR A 17 -4.93 -35.76 4.03
C TYR A 17 -4.70 -34.90 2.77
N TYR A 18 -3.49 -34.88 2.23
CA TYR A 18 -3.22 -34.18 0.96
C TYR A 18 -4.00 -34.78 -0.20
N LYS A 19 -4.12 -36.09 -0.27
CA LYS A 19 -4.90 -36.73 -1.31
C LYS A 19 -6.39 -36.39 -1.21
N GLU A 20 -6.96 -36.46 -0.02
CA GLU A 20 -8.37 -36.11 0.19
C GLU A 20 -8.64 -34.63 -0.09
N LEU A 21 -7.75 -33.75 0.36
CA LEU A 21 -7.84 -32.32 0.09
C LEU A 21 -7.77 -32.03 -1.42
N PHE A 22 -6.85 -32.68 -2.12
CA PHE A 22 -6.72 -32.54 -3.58
C PHE A 22 -8.02 -32.93 -4.29
N LEU A 23 -8.58 -34.09 -3.97
CA LEU A 23 -9.83 -34.56 -4.59
C LEU A 23 -11.01 -33.62 -4.33
N LYS A 24 -11.09 -33.08 -3.13
CA LYS A 24 -12.12 -32.10 -2.78
C LYS A 24 -11.95 -30.78 -3.53
N ILE A 25 -10.73 -30.25 -3.61
CA ILE A 25 -10.43 -29.02 -4.36
C ILE A 25 -10.74 -29.22 -5.85
N ASP A 26 -10.32 -30.34 -6.44
CA ASP A 26 -10.59 -30.66 -7.85
C ASP A 26 -12.09 -30.72 -8.14
N GLN A 27 -12.87 -31.33 -7.24
CA GLN A 27 -14.32 -31.35 -7.35
C GLN A 27 -14.92 -29.93 -7.26
N ASP A 28 -14.52 -29.15 -6.26
CA ASP A 28 -14.98 -27.76 -6.08
C ASP A 28 -14.66 -26.88 -7.29
N LEU A 29 -13.48 -27.05 -7.91
CA LEU A 29 -13.09 -26.32 -9.11
C LEU A 29 -13.94 -26.69 -10.32
N LYS A 30 -14.25 -27.97 -10.48
CA LYS A 30 -15.14 -28.46 -11.55
C LYS A 30 -16.57 -27.93 -11.38
N GLU A 31 -17.13 -28.03 -10.18
CA GLU A 31 -18.48 -27.53 -9.87
C GLU A 31 -18.62 -26.02 -10.10
N LYS A 32 -17.56 -25.24 -9.84
CA LYS A 32 -17.53 -23.79 -10.03
C LYS A 32 -17.06 -23.36 -11.43
N ASN A 33 -16.78 -24.28 -12.33
CA ASN A 33 -16.22 -24.04 -13.67
C ASN A 33 -14.92 -23.20 -13.65
N LEU A 34 -14.05 -23.45 -12.66
CA LEU A 34 -12.78 -22.73 -12.48
C LEU A 34 -11.54 -23.55 -12.94
N LEU A 35 -11.73 -24.78 -13.39
CA LEU A 35 -10.61 -25.65 -13.76
C LEU A 35 -9.78 -25.09 -14.93
N THR A 36 -10.45 -24.59 -15.98
CA THR A 36 -9.80 -23.95 -17.12
C THR A 36 -9.00 -22.70 -16.70
N LEU A 37 -9.55 -21.89 -15.79
CA LEU A 37 -8.84 -20.74 -15.23
C LEU A 37 -7.55 -21.18 -14.53
N LEU A 38 -7.64 -22.22 -13.70
CA LEU A 38 -6.49 -22.75 -12.97
C LEU A 38 -5.41 -23.30 -13.91
N GLU A 39 -5.81 -24.12 -14.89
CA GLU A 39 -4.86 -24.83 -15.76
C GLU A 39 -4.24 -23.94 -16.85
N GLU A 40 -5.04 -23.07 -17.45
CA GLU A 40 -4.60 -22.27 -18.60
C GLU A 40 -4.03 -20.90 -18.20
N ILE A 41 -4.37 -20.38 -17.00
CA ILE A 41 -3.94 -19.05 -16.58
C ILE A 41 -3.13 -19.12 -15.29
N GLU A 42 -3.69 -19.57 -14.17
CA GLU A 42 -3.06 -19.43 -12.86
C GLU A 42 -1.78 -20.29 -12.72
N ASN A 43 -1.83 -21.54 -13.17
CA ASN A 43 -0.66 -22.42 -13.10
C ASN A 43 0.50 -21.94 -14.00
N PRO A 44 0.30 -21.57 -15.29
CA PRO A 44 1.35 -20.99 -16.11
C PRO A 44 1.87 -19.65 -15.56
N LEU A 45 0.97 -18.79 -15.04
CA LEU A 45 1.31 -17.52 -14.46
C LEU A 45 2.22 -17.67 -13.24
N SER A 46 1.97 -18.66 -12.37
CA SER A 46 2.81 -18.87 -11.18
C SER A 46 4.28 -19.11 -11.53
N SER A 47 4.56 -19.79 -12.64
CA SER A 47 5.92 -19.98 -13.13
C SER A 47 6.59 -18.69 -13.64
N VAL A 48 5.79 -17.79 -14.23
CA VAL A 48 6.27 -16.46 -14.65
C VAL A 48 6.56 -15.59 -13.45
N LEU A 49 5.63 -15.56 -12.48
CA LEU A 49 5.79 -14.77 -11.25
C LEU A 49 7.01 -15.23 -10.45
N MET A 50 7.21 -16.55 -10.32
CA MET A 50 8.41 -17.10 -9.66
C MET A 50 9.70 -16.61 -10.30
N LYS A 51 9.76 -16.53 -11.64
CA LYS A 51 10.94 -16.01 -12.34
C LYS A 51 11.10 -14.51 -12.10
N MET A 52 10.03 -13.74 -12.09
CA MET A 52 10.06 -12.30 -11.79
C MET A 52 10.52 -12.04 -10.36
N GLU A 53 10.03 -12.80 -9.39
CA GLU A 53 10.45 -12.72 -7.99
C GLU A 53 11.94 -13.06 -7.83
N TYR A 54 12.39 -14.12 -8.48
CA TYR A 54 13.79 -14.54 -8.46
C TYR A 54 14.72 -13.52 -9.14
N GLU A 55 14.33 -13.00 -10.30
CA GLU A 55 15.13 -12.00 -11.04
C GLU A 55 15.24 -10.69 -10.27
N GLY A 56 14.17 -10.22 -9.63
CA GLY A 56 14.14 -8.96 -8.90
C GLY A 56 14.30 -7.72 -9.78
N ILE A 57 14.23 -6.56 -9.15
CA ILE A 57 14.30 -5.25 -9.82
C ILE A 57 15.48 -4.46 -9.26
N ARG A 58 16.32 -3.91 -10.15
CA ARG A 58 17.41 -3.05 -9.76
C ARG A 58 16.91 -1.63 -9.46
N LEU A 59 17.31 -1.08 -8.31
CA LEU A 59 17.01 0.29 -7.90
C LEU A 59 18.27 1.15 -8.03
N ASP A 60 18.17 2.30 -8.68
CA ASP A 60 19.24 3.29 -8.68
C ASP A 60 19.18 4.13 -7.39
N SER A 61 20.06 3.80 -6.45
CA SER A 61 20.10 4.46 -5.14
C SER A 61 20.53 5.93 -5.22
N ASN A 62 21.32 6.32 -6.23
CA ASN A 62 21.73 7.72 -6.39
C ASN A 62 20.54 8.55 -6.85
N LEU A 63 19.83 8.09 -7.86
CA LEU A 63 18.61 8.75 -8.35
C LEU A 63 17.55 8.87 -7.26
N ILE A 64 17.37 7.83 -6.44
CA ILE A 64 16.42 7.88 -5.31
C ILE A 64 16.85 8.93 -4.28
N SER A 65 18.16 9.09 -4.02
CA SER A 65 18.66 10.12 -3.10
C SER A 65 18.42 11.53 -3.64
N GLU A 66 18.62 11.76 -4.93
CA GLU A 66 18.32 13.04 -5.59
C GLU A 66 16.81 13.36 -5.53
N ILE A 67 15.95 12.39 -5.84
CA ILE A 67 14.50 12.53 -5.75
C ILE A 67 14.08 12.85 -4.30
N LYS A 68 14.70 12.22 -3.31
CA LYS A 68 14.44 12.49 -1.90
C LYS A 68 14.69 13.95 -1.55
N GLU A 69 15.84 14.50 -1.93
CA GLU A 69 16.19 15.90 -1.68
C GLU A 69 15.20 16.87 -2.37
N ILE A 70 14.83 16.56 -3.60
CA ILE A 70 13.84 17.37 -4.34
C ILE A 70 12.50 17.38 -3.58
N PHE A 71 12.00 16.21 -3.18
CA PHE A 71 10.71 16.10 -2.49
C PHE A 71 10.75 16.78 -1.11
N GLU A 72 11.82 16.61 -0.34
CA GLU A 72 11.99 17.27 0.97
C GLU A 72 11.99 18.80 0.83
N ASN A 73 12.61 19.33 -0.21
CA ASN A 73 12.64 20.76 -0.47
C ASN A 73 11.26 21.30 -0.90
N GLU A 74 10.55 20.58 -1.78
CA GLU A 74 9.19 20.99 -2.20
C GLU A 74 8.20 20.89 -1.04
N ILE A 75 8.26 19.86 -0.23
CA ILE A 75 7.42 19.70 0.98
C ILE A 75 7.62 20.90 1.92
N LYS A 76 8.88 21.31 2.19
CA LYS A 76 9.18 22.48 3.03
C LYS A 76 8.62 23.78 2.43
N LYS A 77 8.71 23.98 1.13
CA LYS A 77 8.11 25.17 0.47
C LYS A 77 6.60 25.18 0.65
N LEU A 78 5.93 24.06 0.39
CA LEU A 78 4.48 23.92 0.58
C LEU A 78 4.06 24.15 2.04
N GLU A 79 4.82 23.65 3.01
CA GLU A 79 4.57 23.92 4.45
C GLU A 79 4.59 25.41 4.75
N ILE A 80 5.60 26.13 4.28
CA ILE A 80 5.74 27.59 4.49
C ILE A 80 4.55 28.31 3.87
N GLU A 81 4.14 27.97 2.65
CA GLU A 81 3.00 28.57 1.97
C GLU A 81 1.68 28.27 2.70
N ILE A 82 1.46 27.03 3.10
CA ILE A 82 0.28 26.62 3.86
C ILE A 82 0.20 27.41 5.17
N PHE A 83 1.29 27.48 5.94
CA PHE A 83 1.32 28.19 7.22
C PHE A 83 1.11 29.70 7.04
N LYS A 84 1.66 30.28 5.97
CA LYS A 84 1.44 31.69 5.63
C LYS A 84 -0.05 31.97 5.36
N VAL A 85 -0.73 31.10 4.61
CA VAL A 85 -2.16 31.27 4.31
C VAL A 85 -3.02 31.00 5.54
N CYS A 86 -2.68 29.99 6.33
CA CYS A 86 -3.44 29.64 7.55
C CYS A 86 -3.18 30.59 8.71
N GLY A 87 -2.07 31.35 8.69
CA GLY A 87 -1.65 32.24 9.77
C GLY A 87 -1.30 31.53 11.08
N VAL A 88 -0.96 30.23 11.01
CA VAL A 88 -0.58 29.37 12.15
C VAL A 88 0.21 28.18 11.65
N GLU A 89 1.19 27.77 12.44
CA GLU A 89 1.90 26.49 12.24
C GLU A 89 1.14 25.35 12.94
N PHE A 90 1.02 24.23 12.26
CA PHE A 90 0.34 23.02 12.78
C PHE A 90 0.85 21.78 12.07
N ASN A 91 0.54 20.61 12.61
CA ASN A 91 0.89 19.35 11.94
C ASN A 91 -0.10 19.02 10.82
N ILE A 92 0.29 19.28 9.55
CA ILE A 92 -0.53 19.05 8.35
C ILE A 92 -0.87 17.55 8.19
N ALA A 93 -0.01 16.65 8.67
CA ALA A 93 -0.26 15.21 8.67
C ALA A 93 -1.33 14.79 9.69
N SER A 94 -1.64 15.62 10.69
CA SER A 94 -2.66 15.32 11.70
C SER A 94 -4.06 15.67 11.18
N PRO A 95 -4.95 14.66 10.94
CA PRO A 95 -6.32 14.93 10.49
C PRO A 95 -7.10 15.85 11.44
N LYS A 96 -6.83 15.75 12.77
CA LYS A 96 -7.47 16.55 13.79
C LYS A 96 -7.08 18.01 13.65
N GLN A 97 -5.77 18.33 13.72
CA GLN A 97 -5.28 19.70 13.63
C GLN A 97 -5.64 20.35 12.30
N LEU A 98 -5.48 19.60 11.20
CA LEU A 98 -5.88 20.09 9.89
C LEU A 98 -7.38 20.42 9.84
N GLY A 99 -8.24 19.56 10.39
CA GLY A 99 -9.68 19.79 10.46
C GLY A 99 -10.03 21.05 11.26
N GLU A 100 -9.42 21.24 12.43
CA GLU A 100 -9.59 22.44 13.27
C GLU A 100 -9.17 23.72 12.51
N VAL A 101 -8.03 23.70 11.83
CA VAL A 101 -7.56 24.86 11.06
C VAL A 101 -8.48 25.17 9.88
N LEU A 102 -8.89 24.18 9.09
CA LEU A 102 -9.72 24.39 7.90
C LEU A 102 -11.16 24.81 8.24
N PHE A 103 -11.77 24.22 9.28
CA PHE A 103 -13.19 24.37 9.54
C PHE A 103 -13.52 25.28 10.74
N GLU A 104 -12.61 25.48 11.68
CA GLU A 104 -12.85 26.38 12.82
C GLU A 104 -12.14 27.73 12.62
N ARG A 105 -10.89 27.73 12.13
CA ARG A 105 -10.12 28.95 11.95
C ARG A 105 -10.40 29.64 10.62
N LEU A 106 -10.31 28.90 9.51
CA LEU A 106 -10.54 29.45 8.16
C LEU A 106 -12.01 29.41 7.73
N ILE A 107 -12.85 28.64 8.42
CA ILE A 107 -14.31 28.49 8.19
C ILE A 107 -14.60 28.23 6.71
N LEU A 108 -13.87 27.32 6.07
CA LEU A 108 -13.97 27.05 4.63
C LEU A 108 -15.32 26.45 4.21
N GLU A 109 -16.05 25.85 5.14
CA GLU A 109 -17.36 25.24 4.92
C GLU A 109 -18.25 25.46 6.14
N SER A 110 -19.50 25.88 5.91
CA SER A 110 -20.44 26.18 7.00
C SER A 110 -20.95 24.93 7.73
N ASN A 111 -20.97 23.76 7.05
CA ASN A 111 -21.42 22.49 7.63
C ASN A 111 -20.49 21.35 7.24
N PRO A 112 -19.27 21.29 7.82
CA PRO A 112 -18.28 20.30 7.45
C PRO A 112 -18.68 18.89 7.90
N LYS A 113 -18.40 17.91 7.05
CA LYS A 113 -18.63 16.51 7.38
C LYS A 113 -17.78 16.08 8.56
N LYS A 114 -18.39 15.35 9.49
CA LYS A 114 -17.70 14.73 10.64
C LYS A 114 -17.63 13.22 10.46
N THR A 115 -16.57 12.65 11.01
CA THR A 115 -16.38 11.19 11.12
C THR A 115 -17.30 10.63 12.22
N LYS A 116 -17.39 9.30 12.30
CA LYS A 116 -18.14 8.63 13.38
C LYS A 116 -17.63 8.99 14.79
N THR A 117 -16.36 9.41 14.89
CA THR A 117 -15.72 9.85 16.16
C THR A 117 -15.90 11.34 16.44
N GLY A 118 -16.70 12.06 15.64
CA GLY A 118 -16.99 13.49 15.84
C GLY A 118 -15.91 14.44 15.30
N GLN A 119 -14.80 13.95 14.76
CA GLN A 119 -13.75 14.76 14.14
C GLN A 119 -14.16 15.20 12.74
N TYR A 120 -13.61 16.35 12.28
CA TYR A 120 -13.81 16.79 10.90
C TYR A 120 -13.19 15.80 9.90
N SER A 121 -13.94 15.52 8.83
CA SER A 121 -13.44 14.65 7.77
C SER A 121 -12.46 15.44 6.89
N THR A 122 -11.21 15.01 6.88
CA THR A 122 -10.15 15.51 5.99
C THR A 122 -9.76 14.47 4.94
N SER A 123 -10.72 13.62 4.54
CA SER A 123 -10.51 12.61 3.48
C SER A 123 -10.24 13.30 2.14
N GLU A 124 -9.57 12.59 1.24
CA GLU A 124 -9.24 13.09 -0.10
C GLU A 124 -10.49 13.54 -0.85
N ASP A 125 -11.60 12.77 -0.77
CA ASP A 125 -12.89 13.15 -1.39
C ASP A 125 -13.45 14.47 -0.85
N THR A 126 -13.30 14.72 0.45
CA THR A 126 -13.76 15.97 1.07
C THR A 126 -12.87 17.14 0.64
N LEU A 127 -11.55 16.95 0.73
CA LEU A 127 -10.61 18.02 0.36
C LEU A 127 -10.62 18.32 -1.14
N SER A 128 -10.78 17.33 -2.02
CA SER A 128 -10.85 17.53 -3.47
C SER A 128 -12.04 18.41 -3.89
N LYS A 129 -13.16 18.32 -3.16
CA LYS A 129 -14.31 19.21 -3.38
C LYS A 129 -14.02 20.65 -2.96
N LEU A 130 -13.36 20.81 -1.82
CA LEU A 130 -12.97 22.12 -1.29
C LEU A 130 -11.85 22.77 -2.09
N ALA A 131 -10.94 21.99 -2.66
CA ALA A 131 -9.83 22.47 -3.50
C ALA A 131 -10.30 23.26 -4.73
N LYS A 132 -11.52 22.99 -5.22
CA LYS A 132 -12.11 23.75 -6.32
C LYS A 132 -12.39 25.23 -5.97
N LYS A 133 -12.52 25.53 -4.68
CA LYS A 133 -12.88 26.86 -4.17
C LYS A 133 -11.77 27.52 -3.38
N HIS A 134 -10.85 26.76 -2.82
CA HIS A 134 -9.85 27.23 -1.86
C HIS A 134 -8.46 26.77 -2.25
N GLU A 135 -7.57 27.74 -2.55
CA GLU A 135 -6.21 27.47 -2.98
C GLU A 135 -5.39 26.72 -1.90
N VAL A 136 -5.55 27.08 -0.63
CA VAL A 136 -4.86 26.41 0.48
C VAL A 136 -5.14 24.90 0.53
N VAL A 137 -6.34 24.47 0.12
CA VAL A 137 -6.68 23.03 0.10
C VAL A 137 -5.97 22.31 -1.04
N LYS A 138 -5.69 22.99 -2.17
CA LYS A 138 -4.85 22.41 -3.24
C LYS A 138 -3.43 22.20 -2.75
N LEU A 139 -2.84 23.19 -2.10
CA LEU A 139 -1.49 23.08 -1.50
C LEU A 139 -1.42 21.91 -0.49
N ILE A 140 -2.44 21.73 0.33
CA ILE A 140 -2.52 20.62 1.30
C ILE A 140 -2.61 19.27 0.60
N LEU A 141 -3.38 19.14 -0.48
CA LEU A 141 -3.46 17.89 -1.26
C LEU A 141 -2.14 17.57 -1.94
N GLU A 142 -1.47 18.55 -2.50
CA GLU A 142 -0.14 18.41 -3.09
C GLU A 142 0.89 18.01 -2.05
N TRP A 143 0.93 18.68 -0.92
CA TRP A 143 1.76 18.32 0.22
C TRP A 143 1.55 16.85 0.65
N ARG A 144 0.30 16.41 0.80
CA ARG A 144 -0.03 15.03 1.16
C ARG A 144 0.43 14.02 0.12
N SER A 145 0.29 14.35 -1.15
CA SER A 145 0.75 13.50 -2.26
C SER A 145 2.26 13.30 -2.22
N LEU A 146 3.02 14.40 -2.11
CA LEU A 146 4.48 14.35 -2.02
C LEU A 146 4.95 13.64 -0.75
N GLN A 147 4.33 13.93 0.39
CA GLN A 147 4.65 13.28 1.67
C GLN A 147 4.42 11.77 1.62
N LYS A 148 3.33 11.33 0.99
CA LYS A 148 3.06 9.91 0.78
C LYS A 148 4.09 9.26 -0.13
N LEU A 149 4.45 9.89 -1.24
CA LEU A 149 5.49 9.39 -2.15
C LEU A 149 6.84 9.29 -1.44
N LEU A 150 7.21 10.34 -0.70
CA LEU A 150 8.46 10.38 0.06
C LEU A 150 8.52 9.24 1.10
N THR A 151 7.50 9.13 1.95
CA THR A 151 7.52 8.18 3.08
C THR A 151 7.28 6.74 2.64
N THR A 152 6.36 6.50 1.69
CA THR A 152 5.97 5.14 1.28
C THR A 152 6.97 4.51 0.33
N TYR A 153 7.50 5.30 -0.61
CA TYR A 153 8.36 4.76 -1.68
C TYR A 153 9.80 5.21 -1.53
N VAL A 154 10.08 6.50 -1.59
CA VAL A 154 11.45 7.02 -1.66
C VAL A 154 12.29 6.62 -0.44
N CYS A 155 11.73 6.71 0.76
CA CYS A 155 12.42 6.33 2.00
C CYS A 155 12.43 4.83 2.29
N ASN A 156 11.51 4.05 1.72
CA ASN A 156 11.36 2.64 2.07
C ASN A 156 11.91 1.68 1.02
N LEU A 157 11.85 2.00 -0.28
CA LEU A 157 12.39 1.11 -1.32
C LEU A 157 13.87 0.79 -1.12
N PRO A 158 14.77 1.74 -0.79
CA PRO A 158 16.17 1.44 -0.57
C PRO A 158 16.44 0.43 0.57
N LYS A 159 15.55 0.40 1.56
CA LYS A 159 15.67 -0.54 2.70
C LYS A 159 15.35 -1.99 2.33
N GLN A 160 14.72 -2.19 1.16
CA GLN A 160 14.30 -3.50 0.66
C GLN A 160 15.29 -4.10 -0.32
N ILE A 161 16.40 -3.43 -0.57
CA ILE A 161 17.46 -3.96 -1.43
C ILE A 161 18.14 -5.12 -0.69
N ASP A 162 18.08 -6.31 -1.30
CA ASP A 162 18.83 -7.46 -0.82
C ASP A 162 20.34 -7.26 -1.01
N SER A 163 21.11 -7.48 0.05
CA SER A 163 22.55 -7.24 0.07
C SER A 163 23.35 -8.17 -0.85
N ASN A 164 22.82 -9.35 -1.18
CA ASN A 164 23.51 -10.34 -2.01
C ASN A 164 23.29 -10.09 -3.50
N SER A 165 22.04 -9.83 -3.89
CA SER A 165 21.65 -9.62 -5.28
C SER A 165 21.73 -8.16 -5.72
N ASN A 166 21.76 -7.23 -4.77
CA ASN A 166 21.67 -5.78 -5.01
C ASN A 166 20.39 -5.37 -5.75
N LYS A 167 19.31 -6.13 -5.54
CA LYS A 167 18.00 -5.95 -6.17
C LYS A 167 16.90 -5.98 -5.11
N ILE A 168 15.71 -5.52 -5.48
CA ILE A 168 14.49 -5.68 -4.70
C ILE A 168 13.74 -6.88 -5.24
N HIS A 169 13.42 -7.82 -4.36
CA HIS A 169 12.61 -9.00 -4.66
C HIS A 169 11.24 -8.80 -4.01
N THR A 170 10.21 -8.68 -4.85
CA THR A 170 8.83 -8.51 -4.40
C THR A 170 8.10 -9.84 -4.43
N GLU A 171 7.01 -9.97 -3.68
CA GLU A 171 6.12 -11.13 -3.71
C GLU A 171 4.86 -10.79 -4.51
N PHE A 172 4.50 -11.66 -5.47
CA PHE A 172 3.29 -11.52 -6.27
C PHE A 172 2.20 -12.48 -5.76
N ASN A 173 1.23 -11.94 -5.04
CA ASN A 173 0.13 -12.70 -4.47
C ASN A 173 -1.05 -12.80 -5.43
N GLN A 174 -1.26 -13.97 -6.06
CA GLN A 174 -2.36 -14.21 -6.99
C GLN A 174 -3.74 -14.28 -6.30
N THR A 175 -3.78 -14.58 -5.00
CA THR A 175 -5.02 -14.89 -4.26
C THR A 175 -5.38 -13.88 -3.17
N LEU A 176 -4.67 -12.76 -3.05
CA LEU A 176 -4.85 -11.81 -1.96
C LEU A 176 -6.14 -10.98 -2.09
N THR A 177 -6.55 -10.67 -3.31
CA THR A 177 -7.72 -9.84 -3.57
C THR A 177 -8.81 -10.62 -4.31
N THR A 178 -10.07 -10.29 -4.04
CA THR A 178 -11.23 -10.90 -4.72
C THR A 178 -11.33 -10.55 -6.20
N THR A 179 -10.59 -9.54 -6.64
CA THR A 179 -10.58 -9.06 -8.04
C THR A 179 -9.43 -9.64 -8.87
N GLY A 180 -8.59 -10.51 -8.29
CA GLY A 180 -7.42 -11.07 -8.96
C GLY A 180 -6.29 -10.07 -9.23
N ARG A 181 -6.27 -8.95 -8.51
CA ARG A 181 -5.29 -7.86 -8.68
C ARG A 181 -4.11 -8.02 -7.73
#